data_a62878f1ee4829f0d365dad2d9112df8
#
_entry.id   a62878f1ee4829f0d365dad2d9112df8
#
_cell.length_a   1.000
_cell.length_b   1.000
_cell.length_c   1.000
_cell.angle_alpha   90.00
_cell.angle_beta   90.00
_cell.angle_gamma   90.00
#
_symmetry.space_group_name_H-M   'P 1'
#
loop_
_entity.id
_entity.type
_entity.pdbx_description
1 polymer ?
#
loop_
_entity_poly.entity_id
_entity_poly.type
_entity_poly.pdbx_seq_one_letter_code
_entity_poly.pdbx_strand_id
1 'polypeptide(L)'
;MEAHTIGIDLAKNLFQVHGVDRHGQLVLRKQLRRSEMAAFFAKLPPALIGMEACGGAHHWARKLAAFGHQVRLMPAEFVKPYVKSNKSDMRDAEAICEAVARPTMRFVAVKSIEQQAILSLHRAREGAVKARTAQANQIRGLLTEYGMVMPQGIVHIEKMLPSILTDMHDALPGFLIQLFQTLLDNFRHLDRLAQEIENAIRRWHLANEESRRLEQIPGIGPLTATALVATIGEAKTFHSGRQFAAWLGLVPRQHSSGGKERLLGISKRGDTYLRKLLIHGGRAVVRYADRHPGQYKGWLANILTRRHKNVVAVALANKNARIAWALLAKGREFCPDSVLIAA
;
A
#
# COMPACT_ATOMS: atom_id res chain seq x y z
N MET A 1 -2.40 40.47 10.33
CA MET A 1 -2.12 39.30 11.16
C MET A 1 -1.67 38.17 10.21
N GLU A 2 -0.58 37.49 10.54
CA GLU A 2 0.00 36.44 9.69
C GLU A 2 -0.51 35.06 10.11
N ALA A 3 -0.85 34.23 9.14
CA ALA A 3 -1.25 32.87 9.43
C ALA A 3 -0.03 32.03 9.83
N HIS A 4 -0.04 31.50 11.06
CA HIS A 4 1.02 30.64 11.60
C HIS A 4 0.78 29.16 11.30
N THR A 5 -0.46 28.74 11.36
CA THR A 5 -0.87 27.35 11.06
C THR A 5 -1.99 27.36 10.02
N ILE A 6 -1.85 26.55 9.00
CA ILE A 6 -2.78 26.49 7.86
C ILE A 6 -3.21 25.05 7.60
N GLY A 7 -4.50 24.81 7.55
CA GLY A 7 -5.10 23.56 7.05
C GLY A 7 -5.54 23.75 5.60
N ILE A 8 -5.23 22.77 4.76
CA ILE A 8 -5.65 22.75 3.36
C ILE A 8 -6.40 21.46 3.08
N ASP A 9 -7.67 21.58 2.73
CA ASP A 9 -8.41 20.47 2.14
C ASP A 9 -8.23 20.48 0.62
N LEU A 10 -7.74 19.33 0.11
CA LEU A 10 -7.36 19.14 -1.30
C LEU A 10 -8.49 18.47 -2.08
N ALA A 11 -9.14 19.21 -2.96
CA ALA A 11 -10.04 18.64 -3.95
C ALA A 11 -9.39 18.60 -5.36
N LYS A 12 -10.14 18.20 -6.37
CA LYS A 12 -9.62 18.10 -7.74
C LYS A 12 -9.25 19.48 -8.32
N ASN A 13 -10.14 20.45 -8.18
CA ASN A 13 -10.03 21.76 -8.83
C ASN A 13 -10.01 22.93 -7.85
N LEU A 14 -10.67 22.80 -6.70
CA LEU A 14 -10.82 23.82 -5.67
C LEU A 14 -10.22 23.34 -4.36
N PHE A 15 -9.51 24.20 -3.69
CA PHE A 15 -8.88 23.91 -2.39
C PHE A 15 -9.45 24.87 -1.35
N GLN A 16 -9.78 24.34 -0.19
CA GLN A 16 -10.18 25.16 0.95
C GLN A 16 -8.97 25.41 1.84
N VAL A 17 -8.78 26.66 2.21
CA VAL A 17 -7.67 27.10 3.05
C VAL A 17 -8.23 27.75 4.32
N HIS A 18 -7.81 27.22 5.46
CA HIS A 18 -8.13 27.74 6.79
C HIS A 18 -6.83 28.01 7.54
N GLY A 19 -6.60 29.24 7.96
CA GLY A 19 -5.37 29.61 8.64
C GLY A 19 -5.64 30.40 9.91
N VAL A 20 -4.89 30.06 10.95
CA VAL A 20 -4.94 30.72 12.26
C VAL A 20 -3.60 31.33 12.62
N ASP A 21 -3.62 32.36 13.44
CA ASP A 21 -2.44 32.99 14.02
C ASP A 21 -1.84 32.15 15.18
N ARG A 22 -0.84 32.68 15.88
CA ARG A 22 -0.19 31.99 17.02
C ARG A 22 -1.12 31.82 18.23
N HIS A 23 -2.23 32.55 18.29
CA HIS A 23 -3.23 32.46 19.35
C HIS A 23 -4.42 31.59 18.98
N GLY A 24 -4.40 30.97 17.78
CA GLY A 24 -5.48 30.15 17.27
C GLY A 24 -6.66 30.97 16.72
N GLN A 25 -6.51 32.30 16.52
CA GLN A 25 -7.54 33.14 15.94
C GLN A 25 -7.56 32.99 14.42
N LEU A 26 -8.73 32.93 13.84
CA LEU A 26 -8.91 32.86 12.39
C LEU A 26 -8.41 34.15 11.71
N VAL A 27 -7.43 34.01 10.84
CA VAL A 27 -6.85 35.14 10.07
C VAL A 27 -6.88 34.93 8.57
N LEU A 28 -7.10 33.67 8.12
CA LEU A 28 -7.16 33.32 6.72
C LEU A 28 -8.26 32.27 6.47
N ARG A 29 -9.21 32.64 5.61
CA ARG A 29 -10.27 31.72 5.13
C ARG A 29 -10.47 31.99 3.65
N LYS A 30 -10.09 31.05 2.81
CA LYS A 30 -10.09 31.26 1.37
C LYS A 30 -10.35 29.96 0.61
N GLN A 31 -11.06 30.09 -0.50
CA GLN A 31 -11.17 29.09 -1.54
C GLN A 31 -10.24 29.47 -2.69
N LEU A 32 -9.39 28.54 -3.13
CA LEU A 32 -8.42 28.75 -4.20
C LEU A 32 -8.65 27.74 -5.31
N ARG A 33 -8.57 28.22 -6.55
CA ARG A 33 -8.46 27.31 -7.70
C ARG A 33 -7.08 26.67 -7.71
N ARG A 34 -6.98 25.48 -8.29
CA ARG A 34 -5.72 24.75 -8.43
C ARG A 34 -4.59 25.57 -9.06
N SER A 35 -4.89 26.41 -10.04
CA SER A 35 -3.94 27.32 -10.70
C SER A 35 -3.42 28.44 -9.78
N GLU A 36 -4.20 28.84 -8.78
CA GLU A 36 -3.88 29.96 -7.90
C GLU A 36 -3.01 29.55 -6.71
N MET A 37 -3.01 28.26 -6.34
CA MET A 37 -2.36 27.72 -5.14
C MET A 37 -0.88 28.14 -5.06
N ALA A 38 -0.11 27.90 -6.11
CA ALA A 38 1.33 28.15 -6.08
C ALA A 38 1.64 29.63 -5.88
N ALA A 39 0.97 30.52 -6.64
CA ALA A 39 1.19 31.95 -6.55
C ALA A 39 0.73 32.55 -5.21
N PHE A 40 -0.32 31.97 -4.63
CA PHE A 40 -0.82 32.41 -3.32
C PHE A 40 0.16 32.05 -2.20
N PHE A 41 0.58 30.77 -2.11
CA PHE A 41 1.47 30.32 -1.04
C PHE A 41 2.91 30.85 -1.18
N ALA A 42 3.39 31.09 -2.39
CA ALA A 42 4.71 31.69 -2.59
C ALA A 42 4.83 33.13 -2.01
N LYS A 43 3.70 33.82 -1.78
CA LYS A 43 3.66 35.17 -1.21
C LYS A 43 3.45 35.17 0.31
N LEU A 44 3.11 34.04 0.91
CA LEU A 44 2.90 33.93 2.33
C LEU A 44 4.24 33.74 3.07
N PRO A 45 4.37 34.29 4.27
CA PRO A 45 5.49 33.94 5.14
C PRO A 45 5.48 32.44 5.50
N PRO A 46 6.64 31.89 5.89
CA PRO A 46 6.72 30.47 6.31
C PRO A 46 5.71 30.14 7.39
N ALA A 47 4.93 29.07 7.16
CA ALA A 47 3.87 28.63 8.07
C ALA A 47 3.89 27.10 8.20
N LEU A 48 3.27 26.58 9.27
CA LEU A 48 2.97 25.16 9.42
C LEU A 48 1.73 24.82 8.57
N ILE A 49 1.88 23.95 7.58
CA ILE A 49 0.78 23.57 6.69
C ILE A 49 0.42 22.10 6.91
N GLY A 50 -0.85 21.84 7.24
CA GLY A 50 -1.46 20.51 7.30
C GLY A 50 -2.25 20.19 6.03
N MET A 51 -2.16 18.93 5.59
CA MET A 51 -3.01 18.37 4.53
C MET A 51 -3.33 16.90 4.83
N GLU A 52 -4.48 16.43 4.38
CA GLU A 52 -4.73 14.98 4.37
C GLU A 52 -3.86 14.27 3.32
N ALA A 53 -3.42 13.05 3.64
CA ALA A 53 -2.64 12.20 2.72
C ALA A 53 -3.54 11.56 1.65
N CYS A 54 -4.08 12.38 0.77
CA CYS A 54 -4.95 12.01 -0.33
C CYS A 54 -4.26 12.12 -1.70
N GLY A 55 -5.03 11.99 -2.79
CA GLY A 55 -4.53 12.16 -4.16
C GLY A 55 -3.96 13.56 -4.39
N GLY A 56 -2.68 13.65 -4.81
CA GLY A 56 -1.99 14.91 -5.04
C GLY A 56 -1.30 15.53 -3.82
N ALA A 57 -1.58 15.06 -2.60
CA ALA A 57 -1.02 15.64 -1.38
C ALA A 57 0.52 15.66 -1.36
N HIS A 58 1.17 14.58 -1.78
CA HIS A 58 2.64 14.55 -1.85
C HIS A 58 3.22 15.55 -2.86
N HIS A 59 2.56 15.76 -4.00
CA HIS A 59 2.98 16.80 -4.97
C HIS A 59 2.90 18.20 -4.34
N TRP A 60 1.76 18.52 -3.73
CA TRP A 60 1.57 19.81 -3.08
C TRP A 60 2.49 20.00 -1.88
N ALA A 61 2.71 18.95 -1.09
CA ALA A 61 3.64 19.03 0.03
C ALA A 61 5.06 19.40 -0.42
N ARG A 62 5.58 18.76 -1.45
CA ARG A 62 6.91 19.13 -1.99
C ARG A 62 6.91 20.56 -2.55
N LYS A 63 5.86 20.97 -3.25
CA LYS A 63 5.77 22.29 -3.85
C LYS A 63 5.70 23.40 -2.80
N LEU A 64 4.89 23.22 -1.77
CA LEU A 64 4.75 24.18 -0.67
C LEU A 64 6.01 24.21 0.21
N ALA A 65 6.65 23.08 0.43
CA ALA A 65 7.93 23.02 1.14
C ALA A 65 9.04 23.79 0.40
N ALA A 66 9.04 23.79 -0.94
CA ALA A 66 9.97 24.56 -1.75
C ALA A 66 9.76 26.08 -1.61
N PHE A 67 8.60 26.54 -1.15
CA PHE A 67 8.35 27.95 -0.82
C PHE A 67 8.74 28.32 0.64
N GLY A 68 9.34 27.37 1.39
CA GLY A 68 9.79 27.60 2.76
C GLY A 68 8.77 27.21 3.85
N HIS A 69 7.61 26.66 3.50
CA HIS A 69 6.63 26.22 4.48
C HIS A 69 7.00 24.88 5.11
N GLN A 70 6.65 24.68 6.39
CA GLN A 70 6.73 23.39 7.05
C GLN A 70 5.46 22.59 6.74
N VAL A 71 5.54 21.57 5.87
CA VAL A 71 4.37 20.82 5.43
C VAL A 71 4.28 19.46 6.10
N ARG A 72 3.10 19.09 6.60
CA ARG A 72 2.81 17.83 7.25
C ARG A 72 1.59 17.17 6.65
N LEU A 73 1.71 15.89 6.29
CA LEU A 73 0.61 15.07 5.80
C LEU A 73 0.06 14.20 6.91
N MET A 74 -1.27 14.09 7.00
CA MET A 74 -1.97 13.32 8.03
C MET A 74 -2.88 12.27 7.39
N PRO A 75 -2.97 11.03 7.93
CA PRO A 75 -3.99 10.09 7.51
C PRO A 75 -5.39 10.63 7.82
N ALA A 76 -6.33 10.49 6.90
CA ALA A 76 -7.70 10.97 7.04
C ALA A 76 -8.41 10.44 8.31
N GLU A 77 -8.11 9.20 8.72
CA GLU A 77 -8.66 8.59 9.93
C GLU A 77 -8.32 9.36 11.22
N PHE A 78 -7.20 10.11 11.25
CA PHE A 78 -6.79 10.91 12.40
C PHE A 78 -7.25 12.36 12.32
N VAL A 79 -7.67 12.84 11.16
CA VAL A 79 -8.28 14.16 10.98
C VAL A 79 -9.77 14.14 11.28
N LYS A 80 -10.45 13.07 10.86
CA LYS A 80 -11.91 12.90 11.01
C LYS A 80 -12.46 13.24 12.42
N PRO A 81 -11.83 12.88 13.55
CA PRO A 81 -12.32 13.23 14.88
C PRO A 81 -12.38 14.73 15.19
N TYR A 82 -11.70 15.58 14.43
CA TYR A 82 -11.67 17.03 14.58
C TYR A 82 -12.78 17.74 13.80
N VAL A 83 -13.53 17.04 12.97
CA VAL A 83 -14.69 17.57 12.25
C VAL A 83 -15.86 17.71 13.23
N LYS A 84 -16.20 18.94 13.61
CA LYS A 84 -17.15 19.25 14.71
C LYS A 84 -18.63 19.09 14.38
N SER A 85 -19.00 19.07 13.10
CA SER A 85 -20.40 19.02 12.66
C SER A 85 -20.53 18.53 11.22
N ASN A 86 -21.69 18.73 10.57
CA ASN A 86 -21.97 18.29 9.21
C ASN A 86 -20.81 18.56 8.24
N LYS A 87 -20.51 17.60 7.38
CA LYS A 87 -19.42 17.65 6.43
C LYS A 87 -19.55 18.85 5.48
N SER A 88 -18.51 19.66 5.42
CA SER A 88 -18.31 20.65 4.36
C SER A 88 -16.79 20.85 4.18
N ASP A 89 -16.34 21.06 2.95
CA ASP A 89 -14.92 21.20 2.61
C ASP A 89 -14.21 22.29 3.45
N MET A 90 -14.95 23.30 3.86
CA MET A 90 -14.43 24.37 4.72
C MET A 90 -14.18 23.90 6.15
N ARG A 91 -15.03 23.04 6.69
CA ARG A 91 -14.86 22.44 8.02
C ARG A 91 -13.79 21.36 8.01
N ASP A 92 -13.61 20.69 6.88
CA ASP A 92 -12.52 19.76 6.69
C ASP A 92 -11.16 20.49 6.72
N ALA A 93 -11.04 21.68 6.10
CA ALA A 93 -9.84 22.53 6.20
C ALA A 93 -9.59 23.05 7.63
N GLU A 94 -10.63 23.42 8.38
CA GLU A 94 -10.56 23.79 9.80
C GLU A 94 -10.06 22.62 10.65
N ALA A 95 -10.65 21.42 10.46
CA ALA A 95 -10.25 20.22 11.19
C ALA A 95 -8.79 19.83 10.90
N ILE A 96 -8.33 19.95 9.64
CA ILE A 96 -6.93 19.75 9.24
C ILE A 96 -6.02 20.75 9.95
N CYS A 97 -6.41 22.03 10.02
CA CYS A 97 -5.64 23.08 10.69
C CYS A 97 -5.49 22.81 12.19
N GLU A 98 -6.56 22.38 12.85
CA GLU A 98 -6.53 22.00 14.26
C GLU A 98 -5.68 20.74 14.50
N ALA A 99 -5.86 19.73 13.66
CA ALA A 99 -5.20 18.44 13.78
C ALA A 99 -3.67 18.53 13.62
N VAL A 100 -3.18 19.32 12.66
CA VAL A 100 -1.73 19.42 12.36
C VAL A 100 -0.90 19.97 13.51
N ALA A 101 -1.49 20.79 14.37
CA ALA A 101 -0.83 21.40 15.51
C ALA A 101 -0.74 20.47 16.74
N ARG A 102 -1.43 19.31 16.73
CA ARG A 102 -1.49 18.43 17.90
C ARG A 102 -0.18 17.65 18.09
N PRO A 103 0.40 17.63 19.31
CA PRO A 103 1.69 16.97 19.56
C PRO A 103 1.65 15.45 19.38
N THR A 104 0.49 14.82 19.55
CA THR A 104 0.29 13.38 19.40
C THR A 104 -0.13 12.95 17.99
N MET A 105 -0.22 13.90 17.04
CA MET A 105 -0.61 13.62 15.67
C MET A 105 0.42 12.73 14.96
N ARG A 106 -0.07 11.77 14.20
CA ARG A 106 0.76 10.89 13.38
C ARG A 106 0.83 11.43 11.97
N PHE A 107 2.03 11.63 11.47
CA PHE A 107 2.26 12.17 10.15
C PHE A 107 2.67 11.07 9.16
N VAL A 108 2.34 11.31 7.89
CA VAL A 108 2.80 10.51 6.75
C VAL A 108 4.02 11.20 6.15
N ALA A 109 5.12 10.48 5.97
CA ALA A 109 6.30 11.02 5.31
C ALA A 109 5.97 11.47 3.88
N VAL A 110 6.45 12.66 3.51
CA VAL A 110 6.30 13.18 2.15
C VAL A 110 7.18 12.36 1.22
N LYS A 111 6.57 11.70 0.25
CA LYS A 111 7.28 10.85 -0.70
C LYS A 111 8.03 11.68 -1.75
N SER A 112 9.23 11.21 -2.12
CA SER A 112 9.96 11.74 -3.27
C SER A 112 9.21 11.44 -4.58
N ILE A 113 9.62 12.09 -5.68
CA ILE A 113 9.07 11.79 -7.02
C ILE A 113 9.35 10.34 -7.40
N GLU A 114 10.55 9.85 -7.11
CA GLU A 114 10.96 8.47 -7.37
C GLU A 114 10.11 7.46 -6.59
N GLN A 115 9.93 7.66 -5.29
CA GLN A 115 9.05 6.81 -4.47
C GLN A 115 7.62 6.77 -5.02
N GLN A 116 7.07 7.92 -5.44
CA GLN A 116 5.74 7.95 -6.06
C GLN A 116 5.71 7.23 -7.41
N ALA A 117 6.77 7.33 -8.23
CA ALA A 117 6.87 6.64 -9.50
C ALA A 117 6.84 5.12 -9.31
N ILE A 118 7.63 4.59 -8.38
CA ILE A 118 7.62 3.15 -8.04
C ILE A 118 6.26 2.71 -7.52
N LEU A 119 5.63 3.47 -6.64
CA LEU A 119 4.27 3.15 -6.17
C LEU A 119 3.23 3.22 -7.29
N SER A 120 3.43 4.06 -8.30
CA SER A 120 2.56 4.10 -9.49
C SER A 120 2.71 2.82 -10.32
N LEU A 121 3.94 2.31 -10.49
CA LEU A 121 4.17 1.00 -11.11
C LEU A 121 3.47 -0.12 -10.34
N HIS A 122 3.58 -0.14 -9.02
CA HIS A 122 2.89 -1.14 -8.19
C HIS A 122 1.38 -1.09 -8.36
N ARG A 123 0.76 0.11 -8.38
CA ARG A 123 -0.68 0.28 -8.59
C ARG A 123 -1.12 -0.16 -9.98
N ALA A 124 -0.36 0.23 -11.01
CA ALA A 124 -0.63 -0.16 -12.39
C ALA A 124 -0.54 -1.69 -12.56
N ARG A 125 0.51 -2.31 -12.00
CA ARG A 125 0.67 -3.76 -11.98
C ARG A 125 -0.51 -4.46 -11.28
N GLU A 126 -0.91 -3.98 -10.10
CA GLU A 126 -2.05 -4.56 -9.37
C GLU A 126 -3.34 -4.46 -10.17
N GLY A 127 -3.57 -3.33 -10.85
CA GLY A 127 -4.69 -3.14 -11.76
C GLY A 127 -4.66 -4.14 -12.93
N ALA A 128 -3.52 -4.27 -13.60
CA ALA A 128 -3.36 -5.21 -14.72
C ALA A 128 -3.57 -6.68 -14.28
N VAL A 129 -2.99 -7.09 -13.16
CA VAL A 129 -3.18 -8.44 -12.60
C VAL A 129 -4.64 -8.70 -12.22
N LYS A 130 -5.32 -7.71 -11.64
CA LYS A 130 -6.75 -7.82 -11.30
C LYS A 130 -7.61 -7.94 -12.56
N ALA A 131 -7.37 -7.10 -13.56
CA ALA A 131 -8.09 -7.14 -14.84
C ALA A 131 -7.86 -8.45 -15.58
N ARG A 132 -6.61 -8.95 -15.64
CA ARG A 132 -6.26 -10.24 -16.21
C ARG A 132 -7.01 -11.39 -15.53
N THR A 133 -7.08 -11.38 -14.20
CA THR A 133 -7.80 -12.42 -13.45
C THR A 133 -9.30 -12.37 -13.71
N ALA A 134 -9.88 -11.15 -13.78
CA ALA A 134 -11.28 -10.96 -14.12
C ALA A 134 -11.58 -11.48 -15.55
N GLN A 135 -10.71 -11.16 -16.52
CA GLN A 135 -10.82 -11.64 -17.90
C GLN A 135 -10.77 -13.17 -17.98
N ALA A 136 -9.83 -13.81 -17.27
CA ALA A 136 -9.72 -15.25 -17.20
C ALA A 136 -11.00 -15.90 -16.62
N ASN A 137 -11.59 -15.30 -15.59
CA ASN A 137 -12.82 -15.81 -15.00
C ASN A 137 -14.03 -15.59 -15.92
N GLN A 138 -14.07 -14.47 -16.64
CA GLN A 138 -15.10 -14.20 -17.66
C GLN A 138 -15.05 -15.25 -18.77
N ILE A 139 -13.88 -15.54 -19.32
CA ILE A 139 -13.70 -16.57 -20.35
C ILE A 139 -14.22 -17.91 -19.84
N ARG A 140 -13.82 -18.34 -18.63
CA ARG A 140 -14.31 -19.60 -18.06
C ARG A 140 -15.81 -19.63 -17.86
N GLY A 141 -16.38 -18.54 -17.34
CA GLY A 141 -17.82 -18.43 -17.13
C GLY A 141 -18.59 -18.59 -18.44
N LEU A 142 -18.17 -17.87 -19.49
CA LEU A 142 -18.81 -17.97 -20.81
C LEU A 142 -18.67 -19.35 -21.44
N LEU A 143 -17.48 -20.00 -21.34
CA LEU A 143 -17.28 -21.37 -21.83
C LEU A 143 -18.21 -22.38 -21.14
N THR A 144 -18.45 -22.19 -19.85
CA THR A 144 -19.30 -23.09 -19.06
C THR A 144 -20.76 -23.09 -19.57
N GLU A 145 -21.26 -21.94 -20.09
CA GLU A 145 -22.60 -21.86 -20.70
C GLU A 145 -22.77 -22.79 -21.95
N TYR A 146 -21.63 -23.14 -22.56
CA TYR A 146 -21.59 -24.08 -23.71
C TYR A 146 -21.09 -25.48 -23.32
N GLY A 147 -21.11 -25.82 -22.02
CA GLY A 147 -20.72 -27.13 -21.52
C GLY A 147 -19.20 -27.36 -21.43
N MET A 148 -18.39 -26.34 -21.71
CA MET A 148 -16.91 -26.45 -21.68
C MET A 148 -16.35 -26.02 -20.34
N VAL A 149 -15.69 -26.94 -19.64
CA VAL A 149 -15.08 -26.67 -18.32
C VAL A 149 -13.57 -26.58 -18.44
N MET A 150 -13.02 -25.46 -18.01
CA MET A 150 -11.58 -25.20 -18.01
C MET A 150 -11.02 -25.24 -16.58
N PRO A 151 -9.85 -25.86 -16.33
CA PRO A 151 -9.21 -25.89 -15.02
C PRO A 151 -8.89 -24.51 -14.48
N GLN A 152 -8.80 -24.41 -13.14
CA GLN A 152 -8.38 -23.19 -12.46
C GLN A 152 -6.91 -22.87 -12.77
N GLY A 153 -6.58 -21.57 -12.81
CA GLY A 153 -5.23 -21.06 -13.08
C GLY A 153 -5.14 -20.35 -14.44
N ILE A 154 -4.47 -19.22 -14.46
CA ILE A 154 -4.36 -18.34 -15.66
C ILE A 154 -3.61 -19.02 -16.81
N VAL A 155 -2.69 -19.93 -16.51
CA VAL A 155 -1.90 -20.68 -17.51
C VAL A 155 -2.78 -21.52 -18.44
N HIS A 156 -3.94 -21.97 -17.97
CA HIS A 156 -4.83 -22.80 -18.77
C HIS A 156 -5.59 -22.01 -19.84
N ILE A 157 -5.79 -20.70 -19.65
CA ILE A 157 -6.42 -19.83 -20.65
C ILE A 157 -5.58 -19.85 -21.93
N GLU A 158 -4.28 -19.53 -21.80
CA GLU A 158 -3.37 -19.45 -22.94
C GLU A 158 -3.20 -20.80 -23.66
N LYS A 159 -3.14 -21.89 -22.89
CA LYS A 159 -2.87 -23.24 -23.43
C LYS A 159 -4.09 -23.90 -24.06
N MET A 160 -5.28 -23.73 -23.48
CA MET A 160 -6.44 -24.54 -23.84
C MET A 160 -7.45 -23.77 -24.71
N LEU A 161 -7.60 -22.45 -24.52
CA LEU A 161 -8.64 -21.73 -25.26
C LEU A 161 -8.47 -21.82 -26.78
N PRO A 162 -7.24 -21.70 -27.36
CA PRO A 162 -7.08 -21.82 -28.82
C PRO A 162 -7.54 -23.17 -29.37
N SER A 163 -7.19 -24.30 -28.72
CA SER A 163 -7.65 -25.62 -29.16
C SER A 163 -9.17 -25.79 -29.01
N ILE A 164 -9.74 -25.32 -27.88
CA ILE A 164 -11.20 -25.35 -27.67
C ILE A 164 -11.92 -24.61 -28.81
N LEU A 165 -11.44 -23.44 -29.22
CA LEU A 165 -12.06 -22.64 -30.29
C LEU A 165 -11.94 -23.33 -31.64
N THR A 166 -10.84 -24.05 -31.89
CA THR A 166 -10.67 -24.87 -33.11
C THR A 166 -11.63 -26.04 -33.13
N ASP A 167 -11.72 -26.81 -32.04
CA ASP A 167 -12.54 -28.03 -31.91
C ASP A 167 -14.05 -27.69 -31.99
N MET A 168 -14.44 -26.49 -31.55
CA MET A 168 -15.84 -26.05 -31.51
C MET A 168 -16.23 -25.11 -32.67
N HIS A 169 -15.36 -24.99 -33.68
CA HIS A 169 -15.56 -24.05 -34.78
C HIS A 169 -16.91 -24.25 -35.51
N ASP A 170 -17.28 -25.50 -35.76
CA ASP A 170 -18.52 -25.81 -36.46
C ASP A 170 -19.74 -25.90 -35.53
N ALA A 171 -19.53 -26.00 -34.21
CA ALA A 171 -20.59 -26.14 -33.23
C ALA A 171 -21.04 -24.78 -32.64
N LEU A 172 -20.21 -23.74 -32.72
CA LEU A 172 -20.50 -22.41 -32.16
C LEU A 172 -20.74 -21.39 -33.27
N PRO A 173 -21.63 -20.41 -33.07
CA PRO A 173 -21.81 -19.29 -33.99
C PRO A 173 -20.50 -18.52 -34.19
N GLY A 174 -20.19 -18.13 -35.43
CA GLY A 174 -18.93 -17.44 -35.78
C GLY A 174 -18.67 -16.16 -34.99
N PHE A 175 -19.73 -15.38 -34.66
CA PHE A 175 -19.57 -14.18 -33.82
C PHE A 175 -19.13 -14.51 -32.39
N LEU A 176 -19.46 -15.71 -31.88
CA LEU A 176 -19.04 -16.14 -30.55
C LEU A 176 -17.57 -16.59 -30.55
N ILE A 177 -17.12 -17.25 -31.60
CA ILE A 177 -15.69 -17.57 -31.81
C ILE A 177 -14.89 -16.26 -31.86
N GLN A 178 -15.35 -15.25 -32.61
CA GLN A 178 -14.69 -13.94 -32.64
C GLN A 178 -14.65 -13.23 -31.28
N LEU A 179 -15.72 -13.34 -30.48
CA LEU A 179 -15.77 -12.82 -29.12
C LEU A 179 -14.67 -13.48 -28.27
N PHE A 180 -14.59 -14.80 -28.24
CA PHE A 180 -13.56 -15.52 -27.47
C PHE A 180 -12.14 -15.16 -27.91
N GLN A 181 -11.93 -15.00 -29.23
CA GLN A 181 -10.62 -14.56 -29.74
C GLN A 181 -10.25 -13.16 -29.21
N THR A 182 -11.21 -12.24 -29.25
CA THR A 182 -11.01 -10.88 -28.69
C THR A 182 -10.71 -10.90 -27.19
N LEU A 183 -11.42 -11.75 -26.44
CA LEU A 183 -11.19 -11.91 -24.99
C LEU A 183 -9.81 -12.52 -24.69
N LEU A 184 -9.35 -13.46 -25.51
CA LEU A 184 -8.01 -14.05 -25.42
C LEU A 184 -6.92 -13.01 -25.70
N ASP A 185 -7.08 -12.22 -26.75
CA ASP A 185 -6.11 -11.18 -27.10
C ASP A 185 -6.02 -10.10 -26.02
N ASN A 186 -7.15 -9.71 -25.43
CA ASN A 186 -7.16 -8.80 -24.28
C ASN A 186 -6.50 -9.43 -23.04
N PHE A 187 -6.74 -10.71 -22.78
CA PHE A 187 -6.05 -11.42 -21.70
C PHE A 187 -4.53 -11.42 -21.89
N ARG A 188 -4.06 -11.72 -23.11
CA ARG A 188 -2.63 -11.69 -23.48
C ARG A 188 -2.02 -10.30 -23.32
N HIS A 189 -2.76 -9.26 -23.74
CA HIS A 189 -2.33 -7.88 -23.55
C HIS A 189 -2.13 -7.55 -22.06
N LEU A 190 -3.11 -7.89 -21.22
CA LEU A 190 -3.05 -7.65 -19.77
C LEU A 190 -1.91 -8.42 -19.09
N ASP A 191 -1.62 -9.64 -19.56
CA ASP A 191 -0.51 -10.44 -19.05
C ASP A 191 0.85 -9.82 -19.40
N ARG A 192 1.05 -9.43 -20.67
CA ARG A 192 2.25 -8.70 -21.10
C ARG A 192 2.44 -7.40 -20.33
N LEU A 193 1.39 -6.61 -20.19
CA LEU A 193 1.44 -5.34 -19.44
C LEU A 193 1.88 -5.57 -17.98
N ALA A 194 1.30 -6.58 -17.31
CA ALA A 194 1.68 -6.92 -15.96
C ALA A 194 3.17 -7.31 -15.85
N GLN A 195 3.67 -8.09 -16.82
CA GLN A 195 5.05 -8.54 -16.88
C GLN A 195 6.03 -7.39 -17.17
N GLU A 196 5.70 -6.51 -18.09
CA GLU A 196 6.52 -5.33 -18.42
C GLU A 196 6.68 -4.41 -17.21
N ILE A 197 5.59 -4.15 -16.49
CA ILE A 197 5.62 -3.34 -15.27
C ILE A 197 6.45 -4.07 -14.18
N GLU A 198 6.31 -5.37 -14.02
CA GLU A 198 7.08 -6.15 -13.07
C GLU A 198 8.58 -6.11 -13.39
N ASN A 199 8.95 -6.18 -14.67
CA ASN A 199 10.35 -6.02 -15.12
C ASN A 199 10.88 -4.61 -14.81
N ALA A 200 10.06 -3.56 -14.94
CA ALA A 200 10.45 -2.20 -14.55
C ALA A 200 10.70 -2.09 -13.04
N ILE A 201 9.82 -2.67 -12.21
CA ILE A 201 9.99 -2.74 -10.75
C ILE A 201 11.27 -3.51 -10.40
N ARG A 202 11.54 -4.63 -11.08
CA ARG A 202 12.76 -5.44 -10.86
C ARG A 202 14.03 -4.67 -11.22
N ARG A 203 14.05 -3.90 -12.32
CA ARG A 203 15.22 -3.05 -12.66
C ARG A 203 15.51 -2.02 -11.58
N TRP A 204 14.47 -1.36 -11.06
CA TRP A 204 14.64 -0.43 -9.94
C TRP A 204 15.14 -1.13 -8.68
N HIS A 205 14.61 -2.32 -8.37
CA HIS A 205 15.06 -3.14 -7.25
C HIS A 205 16.58 -3.41 -7.31
N LEU A 206 17.09 -3.80 -8.48
CA LEU A 206 18.51 -4.10 -8.66
C LEU A 206 19.41 -2.88 -8.48
N ALA A 207 18.91 -1.68 -8.79
CA ALA A 207 19.63 -0.42 -8.61
C ALA A 207 19.52 0.14 -7.18
N ASN A 208 18.58 -0.34 -6.36
CA ASN A 208 18.32 0.20 -5.03
C ASN A 208 18.88 -0.71 -3.93
N GLU A 209 19.86 -0.20 -3.17
CA GLU A 209 20.56 -0.97 -2.12
C GLU A 209 19.61 -1.40 -0.97
N GLU A 210 18.75 -0.50 -0.50
CA GLU A 210 17.81 -0.80 0.59
C GLU A 210 16.85 -1.92 0.17
N SER A 211 16.38 -1.90 -1.07
CA SER A 211 15.50 -2.92 -1.61
C SER A 211 16.20 -4.29 -1.71
N ARG A 212 17.45 -4.33 -2.18
CA ARG A 212 18.25 -5.57 -2.22
C ARG A 212 18.54 -6.11 -0.82
N ARG A 213 18.79 -5.23 0.14
CA ARG A 213 18.98 -5.62 1.55
C ARG A 213 17.75 -6.28 2.13
N LEU A 214 16.55 -5.78 1.82
CA LEU A 214 15.29 -6.37 2.27
C LEU A 214 14.99 -7.73 1.64
N GLU A 215 15.44 -8.00 0.41
CA GLU A 215 15.24 -9.28 -0.28
C GLU A 215 15.94 -10.45 0.44
N GLN A 216 16.95 -10.19 1.26
CA GLN A 216 17.61 -11.22 2.07
C GLN A 216 16.66 -11.86 3.10
N ILE A 217 15.55 -11.20 3.44
CA ILE A 217 14.56 -11.72 4.40
C ILE A 217 13.70 -12.79 3.72
N PRO A 218 13.66 -14.03 4.21
CA PRO A 218 12.81 -15.08 3.64
C PRO A 218 11.34 -14.67 3.54
N GLY A 219 10.80 -14.70 2.32
CA GLY A 219 9.43 -14.26 2.02
C GLY A 219 9.31 -12.78 1.62
N ILE A 220 10.40 -12.05 1.52
CA ILE A 220 10.44 -10.72 0.93
C ILE A 220 11.20 -10.80 -0.40
N GLY A 221 10.47 -10.83 -1.51
CA GLY A 221 11.03 -10.74 -2.86
C GLY A 221 11.03 -9.30 -3.38
N PRO A 222 11.51 -9.07 -4.63
CA PRO A 222 11.63 -7.74 -5.23
C PRO A 222 10.38 -6.87 -5.12
N LEU A 223 9.19 -7.43 -5.40
CA LEU A 223 7.92 -6.69 -5.28
C LEU A 223 7.64 -6.21 -3.86
N THR A 224 7.88 -7.04 -2.85
CA THR A 224 7.65 -6.65 -1.46
C THR A 224 8.69 -5.65 -0.99
N ALA A 225 9.96 -5.86 -1.35
CA ALA A 225 11.07 -5.00 -0.97
C ALA A 225 10.89 -3.58 -1.55
N THR A 226 10.62 -3.47 -2.86
CA THR A 226 10.42 -2.17 -3.52
C THR A 226 9.20 -1.43 -2.99
N ALA A 227 8.09 -2.14 -2.75
CA ALA A 227 6.90 -1.56 -2.16
C ALA A 227 7.14 -1.03 -0.74
N LEU A 228 7.92 -1.76 0.09
CA LEU A 228 8.29 -1.34 1.43
C LEU A 228 9.14 -0.06 1.39
N VAL A 229 10.24 -0.05 0.64
CA VAL A 229 11.13 1.12 0.52
C VAL A 229 10.36 2.35 0.02
N ALA A 230 9.57 2.19 -1.05
CA ALA A 230 8.82 3.30 -1.63
C ALA A 230 7.68 3.84 -0.73
N THR A 231 7.11 2.99 0.14
CA THR A 231 6.00 3.40 1.01
C THR A 231 6.47 4.00 2.33
N ILE A 232 7.50 3.42 2.94
CA ILE A 232 7.97 3.78 4.27
C ILE A 232 8.61 5.18 4.25
N GLY A 233 9.35 5.51 3.18
CA GLY A 233 10.18 6.71 3.19
C GLY A 233 11.28 6.59 4.24
N GLU A 234 11.18 7.36 5.30
CA GLU A 234 12.15 7.37 6.39
C GLU A 234 11.75 6.41 7.51
N ALA A 235 12.40 5.23 7.58
CA ALA A 235 12.06 4.19 8.55
C ALA A 235 12.27 4.63 10.01
N LYS A 236 13.12 5.64 10.25
CA LYS A 236 13.38 6.22 11.57
C LYS A 236 12.18 6.96 12.18
N THR A 237 11.15 7.28 11.37
CA THR A 237 9.89 7.85 11.87
C THR A 237 9.12 6.89 12.79
N PHE A 238 9.42 5.60 12.71
CA PHE A 238 8.87 4.60 13.62
C PHE A 238 9.86 4.33 14.76
N HIS A 239 9.41 4.45 16.01
CA HIS A 239 10.25 4.22 17.19
C HIS A 239 10.70 2.76 17.34
N SER A 240 9.95 1.81 16.76
CA SER A 240 10.25 0.38 16.86
C SER A 240 9.63 -0.44 15.73
N GLY A 241 10.18 -1.63 15.48
CA GLY A 241 9.57 -2.59 14.56
C GLY A 241 8.17 -3.04 14.99
N ARG A 242 7.83 -3.00 16.30
CA ARG A 242 6.47 -3.26 16.78
C ARG A 242 5.50 -2.18 16.32
N GLN A 243 5.88 -0.91 16.40
CA GLN A 243 5.08 0.21 15.89
C GLN A 243 4.90 0.13 14.38
N PHE A 244 5.95 -0.23 13.64
CA PHE A 244 5.87 -0.45 12.19
C PHE A 244 4.91 -1.60 11.83
N ALA A 245 5.00 -2.75 12.51
CA ALA A 245 4.07 -3.87 12.31
C ALA A 245 2.61 -3.50 12.67
N ALA A 246 2.41 -2.66 13.68
CA ALA A 246 1.10 -2.12 14.06
C ALA A 246 0.54 -1.18 12.98
N TRP A 247 1.40 -0.31 12.41
CA TRP A 247 1.05 0.56 11.30
C TRP A 247 0.63 -0.22 10.06
N LEU A 248 1.26 -1.37 9.77
CA LEU A 248 0.86 -2.30 8.71
C LEU A 248 -0.44 -3.08 9.01
N GLY A 249 -0.94 -2.98 10.23
CA GLY A 249 -2.12 -3.72 10.67
C GLY A 249 -1.92 -5.23 10.85
N LEU A 250 -0.67 -5.64 11.13
CA LEU A 250 -0.28 -7.04 11.36
C LEU A 250 -0.30 -7.45 12.84
N VAL A 251 -0.71 -6.55 13.74
CA VAL A 251 -0.88 -6.84 15.17
C VAL A 251 -2.34 -7.16 15.50
N PRO A 252 -2.62 -7.95 16.54
CA PRO A 252 -3.98 -8.22 16.99
C PRO A 252 -4.75 -6.93 17.30
N ARG A 253 -6.05 -6.93 17.01
CA ARG A 253 -6.96 -5.94 17.58
C ARG A 253 -7.14 -6.24 19.05
N GLN A 254 -7.07 -5.22 19.87
CA GLN A 254 -7.37 -5.30 21.26
C GLN A 254 -8.76 -4.76 21.53
N HIS A 255 -9.54 -5.51 22.29
CA HIS A 255 -10.85 -5.12 22.79
C HIS A 255 -10.89 -5.43 24.28
N SER A 256 -10.29 -4.55 25.07
CA SER A 256 -10.10 -4.73 26.50
C SER A 256 -10.91 -3.71 27.27
N SER A 257 -11.63 -4.14 28.25
CA SER A 257 -12.41 -3.31 29.18
C SER A 257 -12.37 -3.94 30.57
N GLY A 258 -12.37 -3.12 31.62
CA GLY A 258 -12.44 -3.57 33.00
C GLY A 258 -11.32 -4.55 33.41
N GLY A 259 -10.09 -4.34 32.92
CA GLY A 259 -8.93 -5.20 33.22
C GLY A 259 -8.91 -6.55 32.48
N LYS A 260 -9.91 -6.86 31.66
CA LYS A 260 -9.92 -8.11 30.86
C LYS A 260 -9.33 -7.86 29.48
N GLU A 261 -8.18 -8.46 29.21
CA GLU A 261 -7.57 -8.42 27.88
C GLU A 261 -8.25 -9.41 26.93
N ARG A 262 -8.74 -8.88 25.78
CA ARG A 262 -9.27 -9.69 24.70
C ARG A 262 -8.56 -9.33 23.38
N LEU A 263 -7.71 -10.23 22.92
CA LEU A 263 -7.04 -10.13 21.63
C LEU A 263 -7.87 -10.84 20.54
N LEU A 264 -8.10 -10.15 19.44
CA LEU A 264 -8.82 -10.65 18.27
C LEU A 264 -7.86 -10.91 17.11
N GLY A 265 -8.37 -11.21 15.92
CA GLY A 265 -7.55 -11.27 14.69
C GLY A 265 -6.82 -9.96 14.41
N ILE A 266 -5.90 -9.96 13.44
CA ILE A 266 -5.10 -8.76 13.10
C ILE A 266 -5.98 -7.54 12.84
N SER A 267 -5.46 -6.35 13.16
CA SER A 267 -6.22 -5.10 13.10
C SER A 267 -6.65 -4.73 11.67
N LYS A 268 -5.88 -5.15 10.67
CA LYS A 268 -6.08 -4.82 9.23
C LYS A 268 -6.09 -3.32 8.94
N ARG A 269 -5.68 -2.47 9.89
CA ARG A 269 -5.49 -1.03 9.69
C ARG A 269 -4.23 -0.78 8.85
N GLY A 270 -4.12 0.39 8.25
CA GLY A 270 -2.96 0.77 7.45
C GLY A 270 -2.94 0.16 6.05
N ASP A 271 -1.76 0.13 5.43
CA ASP A 271 -1.60 -0.20 4.01
C ASP A 271 -1.97 -1.65 3.68
N THR A 272 -3.07 -1.80 2.94
CA THR A 272 -3.61 -3.10 2.54
C THR A 272 -2.71 -3.82 1.54
N TYR A 273 -2.04 -3.06 0.65
CA TYR A 273 -1.18 -3.63 -0.38
C TYR A 273 0.09 -4.23 0.23
N LEU A 274 0.78 -3.48 1.11
CA LEU A 274 1.96 -3.99 1.81
C LEU A 274 1.62 -5.20 2.69
N ARG A 275 0.52 -5.12 3.43
CA ARG A 275 0.06 -6.26 4.25
C ARG A 275 -0.21 -7.50 3.40
N LYS A 276 -0.85 -7.35 2.23
CA LYS A 276 -1.08 -8.43 1.26
C LYS A 276 0.24 -9.05 0.82
N LEU A 277 1.21 -8.24 0.38
CA LEU A 277 2.51 -8.72 -0.08
C LEU A 277 3.26 -9.49 1.02
N LEU A 278 3.33 -8.94 2.23
CA LEU A 278 4.00 -9.59 3.36
C LEU A 278 3.35 -10.92 3.75
N ILE A 279 2.01 -10.98 3.77
CA ILE A 279 1.30 -12.24 4.07
C ILE A 279 1.48 -13.26 2.96
N HIS A 280 1.49 -12.86 1.68
CA HIS A 280 1.77 -13.76 0.57
C HIS A 280 3.20 -14.31 0.64
N GLY A 281 4.18 -13.48 0.95
CA GLY A 281 5.56 -13.91 1.20
C GLY A 281 5.65 -14.89 2.37
N GLY A 282 4.98 -14.59 3.48
CA GLY A 282 4.88 -15.50 4.63
C GLY A 282 4.25 -16.85 4.27
N ARG A 283 3.18 -16.84 3.44
CA ARG A 283 2.55 -18.09 2.94
C ARG A 283 3.50 -18.91 2.07
N ALA A 284 4.29 -18.27 1.21
CA ALA A 284 5.27 -18.94 0.37
C ALA A 284 6.30 -19.69 1.22
N VAL A 285 6.86 -19.01 2.24
CA VAL A 285 7.82 -19.62 3.18
C VAL A 285 7.18 -20.77 3.95
N VAL A 286 5.98 -20.61 4.49
CA VAL A 286 5.25 -21.65 5.22
C VAL A 286 4.99 -22.86 4.34
N ARG A 287 4.57 -22.65 3.08
CA ARG A 287 4.36 -23.73 2.12
C ARG A 287 5.65 -24.46 1.79
N TYR A 288 6.75 -23.73 1.66
CA TYR A 288 8.05 -24.34 1.41
C TYR A 288 8.51 -25.17 2.60
N ALA A 289 8.41 -24.63 3.82
CA ALA A 289 8.76 -25.33 5.06
C ALA A 289 7.95 -26.64 5.25
N ASP A 290 6.67 -26.62 4.88
CA ASP A 290 5.77 -27.78 4.94
C ASP A 290 6.21 -28.91 3.99
N ARG A 291 6.76 -28.55 2.83
CA ARG A 291 7.25 -29.52 1.83
C ARG A 291 8.67 -30.03 2.10
N HIS A 292 9.42 -29.32 2.95
CA HIS A 292 10.82 -29.62 3.28
C HIS A 292 10.99 -29.68 4.80
N PRO A 293 10.42 -30.70 5.46
CA PRO A 293 10.54 -30.86 6.92
C PRO A 293 12.03 -30.97 7.32
N GLY A 294 12.44 -30.24 8.35
CA GLY A 294 13.80 -30.23 8.85
C GLY A 294 14.73 -29.14 8.31
N GLN A 295 14.39 -28.46 7.21
CA GLN A 295 15.18 -27.31 6.74
C GLN A 295 14.98 -26.05 7.59
N TYR A 296 13.80 -25.89 8.20
CA TYR A 296 13.51 -24.79 9.12
C TYR A 296 13.54 -25.30 10.56
N LYS A 297 14.37 -24.65 11.35
CA LYS A 297 14.53 -24.89 12.81
C LYS A 297 14.01 -23.71 13.62
N GLY A 298 13.99 -23.85 14.94
CA GLY A 298 13.67 -22.75 15.85
C GLY A 298 12.20 -22.30 15.80
N TRP A 299 11.99 -20.99 15.80
CA TRP A 299 10.67 -20.39 15.97
C TRP A 299 9.63 -20.86 14.92
N LEU A 300 10.01 -20.94 13.64
CA LEU A 300 9.07 -21.32 12.58
C LEU A 300 8.61 -22.77 12.73
N ALA A 301 9.54 -23.70 12.98
CA ALA A 301 9.21 -25.09 13.23
C ALA A 301 8.27 -25.23 14.44
N ASN A 302 8.60 -24.57 15.56
CA ASN A 302 7.81 -24.62 16.79
C ASN A 302 6.39 -24.05 16.66
N ILE A 303 6.20 -23.00 15.89
CA ILE A 303 4.85 -22.43 15.70
C ILE A 303 4.00 -23.26 14.74
N LEU A 304 4.62 -23.92 13.76
CA LEU A 304 3.93 -24.81 12.82
C LEU A 304 3.30 -26.02 13.48
N THR A 305 3.87 -26.50 14.60
CA THR A 305 3.29 -27.62 15.37
C THR A 305 2.05 -27.24 16.17
N ARG A 306 1.87 -25.94 16.47
CA ARG A 306 0.85 -25.46 17.42
C ARG A 306 -0.25 -24.61 16.80
N ARG A 307 -0.06 -24.12 15.56
CA ARG A 307 -0.96 -23.18 14.93
C ARG A 307 -1.23 -23.51 13.45
N HIS A 308 -2.45 -23.22 13.02
CA HIS A 308 -2.82 -23.38 11.62
C HIS A 308 -1.92 -22.54 10.67
N LYS A 309 -1.55 -23.08 9.51
CA LYS A 309 -0.62 -22.49 8.53
C LYS A 309 -0.92 -21.03 8.18
N ASN A 310 -2.20 -20.65 8.06
CA ASN A 310 -2.57 -19.25 7.79
C ASN A 310 -2.23 -18.32 8.96
N VAL A 311 -2.34 -18.78 10.20
CA VAL A 311 -1.94 -18.01 11.39
C VAL A 311 -0.43 -17.84 11.41
N VAL A 312 0.32 -18.92 11.10
CA VAL A 312 1.78 -18.90 11.02
C VAL A 312 2.25 -17.93 9.93
N ALA A 313 1.62 -17.94 8.74
CA ALA A 313 1.95 -17.01 7.67
C ALA A 313 1.79 -15.54 8.07
N VAL A 314 0.73 -15.21 8.81
CA VAL A 314 0.50 -13.85 9.34
C VAL A 314 1.50 -13.50 10.43
N ALA A 315 1.82 -14.44 11.33
CA ALA A 315 2.84 -14.24 12.37
C ALA A 315 4.23 -14.01 11.75
N LEU A 316 4.57 -14.76 10.70
CA LEU A 316 5.81 -14.56 9.95
C LEU A 316 5.82 -13.21 9.23
N ALA A 317 4.71 -12.80 8.62
CA ALA A 317 4.59 -11.47 8.02
C ALA A 317 4.84 -10.34 9.04
N ASN A 318 4.31 -10.47 10.26
CA ASN A 318 4.60 -9.54 11.36
C ASN A 318 6.10 -9.56 11.74
N LYS A 319 6.71 -10.73 11.87
CA LYS A 319 8.13 -10.87 12.17
C LYS A 319 8.99 -10.25 11.07
N ASN A 320 8.69 -10.53 9.79
CA ASN A 320 9.38 -9.96 8.64
C ASN A 320 9.25 -8.43 8.58
N ALA A 321 8.09 -7.87 8.88
CA ALA A 321 7.91 -6.42 8.98
C ALA A 321 8.84 -5.80 10.04
N ARG A 322 8.95 -6.42 11.20
CA ARG A 322 9.85 -5.96 12.29
C ARG A 322 11.32 -6.04 11.90
N ILE A 323 11.72 -7.10 11.19
CA ILE A 323 13.08 -7.27 10.67
C ILE A 323 13.35 -6.21 9.59
N ALA A 324 12.44 -6.04 8.62
CA ALA A 324 12.55 -5.03 7.57
C ALA A 324 12.76 -3.63 8.16
N TRP A 325 11.99 -3.27 9.18
CA TRP A 325 12.20 -2.02 9.90
C TRP A 325 13.61 -1.92 10.51
N ALA A 326 14.11 -2.98 11.15
CA ALA A 326 15.42 -2.96 11.78
C ALA A 326 16.56 -2.79 10.76
N LEU A 327 16.44 -3.42 9.59
CA LEU A 327 17.39 -3.25 8.49
C LEU A 327 17.38 -1.81 7.95
N LEU A 328 16.21 -1.24 7.72
CA LEU A 328 16.07 0.11 7.16
C LEU A 328 16.41 1.22 8.18
N ALA A 329 15.91 1.11 9.43
CA ALA A 329 16.07 2.17 10.41
C ALA A 329 17.43 2.19 11.07
N LYS A 330 18.09 1.01 11.22
CA LYS A 330 19.36 0.84 11.95
C LYS A 330 20.54 0.51 11.06
N GLY A 331 20.34 0.41 9.72
CA GLY A 331 21.40 0.05 8.78
C GLY A 331 22.02 -1.33 9.04
N ARG A 332 21.33 -2.23 9.74
CA ARG A 332 21.84 -3.57 10.06
C ARG A 332 21.83 -4.47 8.84
N GLU A 333 22.72 -5.44 8.83
CA GLU A 333 22.67 -6.54 7.86
C GLU A 333 21.74 -7.65 8.34
N PHE A 334 21.20 -8.41 7.40
CA PHE A 334 20.36 -9.56 7.73
C PHE A 334 21.23 -10.72 8.20
N CYS A 335 20.99 -11.18 9.42
CA CYS A 335 21.64 -12.36 9.97
C CYS A 335 20.61 -13.48 10.11
N PRO A 336 20.69 -14.57 9.32
CA PRO A 336 19.74 -15.68 9.37
C PRO A 336 19.61 -16.30 10.74
N ASP A 337 20.70 -16.49 11.45
CA ASP A 337 20.74 -17.15 12.76
C ASP A 337 20.07 -16.34 13.86
N SER A 338 20.18 -15.01 13.83
CA SER A 338 19.51 -14.13 14.81
C SER A 338 17.98 -14.13 14.67
N VAL A 339 17.48 -14.42 13.47
CA VAL A 339 16.02 -14.46 13.16
C VAL A 339 15.41 -15.79 13.62
N LEU A 340 16.21 -16.86 13.65
CA LEU A 340 15.76 -18.18 14.06
C LEU A 340 15.75 -18.33 15.60
N ILE A 341 16.56 -17.54 16.32
CA ILE A 341 16.80 -17.66 17.78
C ILE A 341 15.97 -16.63 18.57
N ALA A 342 15.70 -15.43 18.06
CA ALA A 342 14.94 -14.41 18.78
C ALA A 342 13.44 -14.62 18.67
N ALA A 343 12.88 -15.31 19.65
CA ALA A 343 11.46 -15.36 19.97
C ALA A 343 11.06 -14.20 20.86
#